data_d5027924e6db0806984d99a23840a8fe
#
_entry.id   d5027924e6db0806984d99a23840a8fe
#
_cell.length_a   1.000
_cell.length_b   1.000
_cell.length_c   1.000
_cell.angle_alpha   90.00
_cell.angle_beta   90.00
_cell.angle_gamma   90.00
#
_symmetry.space_group_name_H-M   'P 1'
#
loop_
_entity.id
_entity.type
_entity.pdbx_description
1 polymer ?
#
loop_
_entity_poly.entity_id
_entity_poly.type
_entity_poly.pdbx_seq_one_letter_code
_entity_poly.pdbx_strand_id
1 'polypeptide(L)'
;MTKKRLTRDLKWGFQYFPYYQMRIECEKFHGWAALNELTDGEYMYWDFFEKAGRVPVAGKGMCWLTLIPDGRKHSITAMFMEDGNVSAWYIDVIHSVLIDEDGVLAFMDKYLDVMLTTSGDVLVEDKEELDAAYRSGEFTEEQYEAALLEGQRIIDEWGKDIHATELICKEMLNYVKAQVNNQPLTVFLDIDGVLNIYQPDSEVQTLLPCAGENICELIHRMKAKVVVISSHRLGGRYWDMLLDFFKGNHIYDIDITPYGEEYHSRTEEINAYLHMHPNIERYVILDDCFQDDYSCDLKLREHLVFVDALKGLQKQDIIKACEILNRQAPVCRAVIHDV
;
A
#
# COMPACT_ATOMS: atom_id res chain seq x y z
N MET A 1 -2.84 11.22 -22.64
CA MET A 1 -3.35 10.86 -21.29
C MET A 1 -2.52 9.72 -20.71
N THR A 2 -2.11 9.84 -19.46
CA THR A 2 -1.28 8.84 -18.77
C THR A 2 -2.08 8.15 -17.67
N LYS A 3 -1.97 6.82 -17.55
CA LYS A 3 -2.57 6.08 -16.45
C LYS A 3 -1.69 6.21 -15.20
N LYS A 4 -2.28 6.68 -14.10
CA LYS A 4 -1.63 6.74 -12.79
C LYS A 4 -2.36 5.80 -11.81
N ARG A 5 -1.65 4.85 -11.19
CA ARG A 5 -2.18 3.98 -10.13
C ARG A 5 -2.06 4.68 -8.77
N LEU A 6 -3.03 4.43 -7.87
CA LEU A 6 -2.99 5.05 -6.54
C LEU A 6 -1.99 4.39 -5.59
N THR A 7 -1.51 3.19 -5.89
CA THR A 7 -0.32 2.63 -5.24
C THR A 7 0.95 3.40 -5.60
N ARG A 8 0.84 4.35 -6.54
CA ARG A 8 1.96 5.16 -6.98
C ARG A 8 3.15 4.29 -7.41
N ASP A 9 3.01 3.56 -8.54
CA ASP A 9 4.10 2.84 -9.24
C ASP A 9 5.16 3.83 -9.72
N LEU A 10 5.75 4.53 -8.77
CA LEU A 10 6.70 5.58 -9.05
C LEU A 10 8.11 5.01 -9.09
N LYS A 11 8.98 5.71 -9.81
CA LYS A 11 10.44 5.52 -9.81
C LYS A 11 11.05 5.47 -8.40
N TRP A 12 10.27 5.80 -7.38
CA TRP A 12 10.62 5.94 -5.97
C TRP A 12 10.33 4.70 -5.11
N GLY A 13 9.73 3.64 -5.66
CA GLY A 13 9.46 2.40 -4.94
C GLY A 13 8.28 2.47 -3.95
N PHE A 14 7.38 3.44 -4.07
CA PHE A 14 6.25 3.61 -3.15
C PHE A 14 5.20 2.50 -3.26
N GLN A 15 5.16 1.78 -4.38
CA GLN A 15 4.31 0.61 -4.55
C GLN A 15 4.59 -0.51 -3.53
N TYR A 16 5.69 -0.48 -2.83
CA TYR A 16 6.07 -1.46 -1.80
C TYR A 16 5.74 -1.02 -0.38
N PHE A 17 5.05 0.10 -0.21
CA PHE A 17 4.54 0.56 1.07
C PHE A 17 3.09 0.12 1.28
N PRO A 18 2.60 0.07 2.55
CA PRO A 18 1.20 -0.22 2.82
C PRO A 18 0.28 0.71 2.06
N TYR A 19 -0.65 0.12 1.33
CA TYR A 19 -1.65 0.81 0.55
C TYR A 19 -3.04 0.33 0.96
N TYR A 20 -3.95 1.24 1.17
CA TYR A 20 -5.33 0.98 1.52
C TYR A 20 -6.25 1.83 0.65
N GLN A 21 -7.39 1.29 0.24
CA GLN A 21 -8.41 2.05 -0.46
C GLN A 21 -9.80 1.66 0.01
N MET A 22 -10.72 2.60 -0.02
CA MET A 22 -12.11 2.37 0.35
C MET A 22 -13.05 3.40 -0.25
N ARG A 23 -14.32 3.06 -0.30
CA ARG A 23 -15.38 4.03 -0.53
C ARG A 23 -15.70 4.73 0.79
N ILE A 24 -15.87 6.05 0.72
CA ILE A 24 -16.40 6.86 1.82
C ILE A 24 -17.73 7.44 1.39
N GLU A 25 -18.74 7.27 2.23
CA GLU A 25 -20.07 7.82 2.05
C GLU A 25 -20.50 8.45 3.38
N CYS A 26 -20.17 9.71 3.57
CA CYS A 26 -20.52 10.46 4.77
C CYS A 26 -20.99 11.86 4.39
N GLU A 27 -21.57 12.59 5.34
CA GLU A 27 -22.13 13.94 5.10
C GLU A 27 -21.12 14.91 4.45
N LYS A 28 -19.83 14.74 4.75
CA LYS A 28 -18.77 15.68 4.32
C LYS A 28 -18.04 15.23 3.05
N PHE A 29 -18.10 13.94 2.71
CA PHE A 29 -17.40 13.40 1.57
C PHE A 29 -18.08 12.15 1.02
N HIS A 30 -18.26 12.13 -0.30
CA HIS A 30 -18.67 10.97 -1.06
C HIS A 30 -17.63 10.73 -2.15
N GLY A 31 -17.06 9.53 -2.18
CA GLY A 31 -16.02 9.22 -3.17
C GLY A 31 -15.09 8.11 -2.75
N TRP A 32 -13.99 7.99 -3.47
CA TRP A 32 -12.91 7.08 -3.15
C TRP A 32 -11.85 7.75 -2.29
N ALA A 33 -11.34 7.02 -1.33
CA ALA A 33 -10.15 7.37 -0.57
C ALA A 33 -9.08 6.28 -0.72
N ALA A 34 -7.82 6.71 -0.84
CA ALA A 34 -6.67 5.83 -0.82
C ALA A 34 -5.60 6.39 0.11
N LEU A 35 -4.99 5.53 0.92
CA LEU A 35 -3.93 5.86 1.86
C LEU A 35 -2.67 5.10 1.51
N ASN A 36 -1.57 5.81 1.31
CA ASN A 36 -0.22 5.26 1.22
C ASN A 36 0.55 5.66 2.49
N GLU A 37 1.08 4.69 3.23
CA GLU A 37 1.92 4.93 4.40
C GLU A 37 3.40 4.79 4.02
N LEU A 38 4.17 5.89 4.09
CA LEU A 38 5.58 5.90 3.73
C LEU A 38 6.42 5.45 4.94
N THR A 39 6.67 4.15 5.02
CA THR A 39 7.32 3.51 6.17
C THR A 39 8.85 3.58 6.11
N ASP A 40 9.41 3.97 4.97
CA ASP A 40 10.84 4.09 4.73
C ASP A 40 11.14 5.20 3.72
N GLY A 41 12.40 5.54 3.51
CA GLY A 41 12.87 6.51 2.52
C GLY A 41 13.33 7.83 3.12
N GLU A 42 14.21 8.51 2.39
CA GLU A 42 14.68 9.85 2.74
C GLU A 42 13.60 10.90 2.45
N TYR A 43 13.71 12.04 3.14
CA TYR A 43 12.79 13.14 2.92
C TYR A 43 13.05 13.81 1.56
N MET A 44 11.97 13.95 0.79
CA MET A 44 11.91 14.70 -0.45
C MET A 44 11.18 16.02 -0.21
N TYR A 45 11.57 17.04 -0.95
CA TYR A 45 11.06 18.39 -0.75
C TYR A 45 10.73 19.06 -2.08
N TRP A 46 9.68 19.89 -2.06
CA TRP A 46 9.50 20.96 -3.01
C TRP A 46 10.13 22.26 -2.44
N ASP A 47 10.90 22.96 -3.23
CA ASP A 47 11.66 24.16 -2.82
C ASP A 47 11.41 25.37 -3.72
N PHE A 48 10.34 25.30 -4.53
CA PHE A 48 10.00 26.32 -5.53
C PHE A 48 8.83 27.24 -5.12
N PHE A 49 8.26 27.07 -3.92
CA PHE A 49 7.19 27.94 -3.42
C PHE A 49 7.73 29.21 -2.77
N GLU A 50 7.09 30.34 -3.08
CA GLU A 50 7.54 31.65 -2.58
C GLU A 50 7.25 31.84 -1.09
N LYS A 51 6.06 31.47 -0.61
CA LYS A 51 5.63 31.68 0.79
C LYS A 51 6.05 30.52 1.70
N ALA A 52 5.81 29.31 1.25
CA ALA A 52 6.09 28.10 2.04
C ALA A 52 7.60 27.76 2.06
N GLY A 53 8.36 28.19 1.06
CA GLY A 53 9.75 27.81 0.91
C GLY A 53 9.91 26.32 0.67
N ARG A 54 10.71 25.65 1.50
CA ARG A 54 10.99 24.21 1.37
C ARG A 54 9.92 23.38 2.08
N VAL A 55 9.13 22.61 1.30
CA VAL A 55 7.98 21.85 1.77
C VAL A 55 8.29 20.34 1.67
N PRO A 56 8.23 19.56 2.77
CA PRO A 56 8.40 18.12 2.71
C PRO A 56 7.18 17.47 2.03
N VAL A 57 7.44 16.56 1.08
CA VAL A 57 6.37 15.93 0.29
C VAL A 57 6.36 14.41 0.37
N ALA A 58 7.48 13.81 0.71
CA ALA A 58 7.61 12.39 0.97
C ALA A 58 8.75 12.13 1.95
N GLY A 59 8.70 11.04 2.69
CA GLY A 59 9.74 10.61 3.62
C GLY A 59 9.18 9.64 4.66
N LYS A 60 10.08 8.98 5.37
CA LYS A 60 9.71 8.02 6.42
C LYS A 60 8.80 8.67 7.46
N GLY A 61 7.70 7.99 7.79
CA GLY A 61 6.69 8.46 8.75
C GLY A 61 5.59 9.33 8.14
N MET A 62 5.76 9.82 6.92
CA MET A 62 4.71 10.53 6.19
C MET A 62 3.65 9.58 5.66
N CYS A 63 2.48 10.12 5.31
CA CYS A 63 1.47 9.38 4.55
C CYS A 63 0.79 10.29 3.52
N TRP A 64 0.31 9.67 2.44
CA TRP A 64 -0.45 10.34 1.40
C TRP A 64 -1.88 9.85 1.41
N LEU A 65 -2.81 10.76 1.64
CA LEU A 65 -4.23 10.51 1.49
C LEU A 65 -4.70 11.07 0.15
N THR A 66 -5.10 10.20 -0.76
CA THR A 66 -5.70 10.60 -2.03
C THR A 66 -7.22 10.46 -1.92
N LEU A 67 -7.94 11.53 -2.21
CA LEU A 67 -9.40 11.59 -2.27
C LEU A 67 -9.84 11.85 -3.70
N ILE A 68 -10.82 11.09 -4.18
CA ILE A 68 -11.46 11.29 -5.49
C ILE A 68 -12.94 11.49 -5.25
N PRO A 69 -13.44 12.74 -5.24
CA PRO A 69 -14.84 13.05 -4.98
C PRO A 69 -15.72 12.59 -6.14
N ASP A 70 -16.91 12.07 -5.82
CA ASP A 70 -17.90 11.68 -6.83
C ASP A 70 -18.35 12.88 -7.65
N GLY A 71 -18.51 12.66 -8.95
CA GLY A 71 -18.94 13.72 -9.86
C GLY A 71 -17.90 14.80 -10.16
N ARG A 72 -16.68 14.67 -9.63
CA ARG A 72 -15.55 15.56 -9.94
C ARG A 72 -14.57 14.89 -10.90
N LYS A 73 -13.81 15.73 -11.58
CA LYS A 73 -12.76 15.30 -12.51
C LYS A 73 -11.37 15.65 -11.97
N HIS A 74 -11.18 15.46 -10.66
CA HIS A 74 -9.88 15.62 -10.02
C HIS A 74 -9.66 14.59 -8.91
N SER A 75 -8.40 14.36 -8.60
CA SER A 75 -7.97 13.65 -7.41
C SER A 75 -7.12 14.58 -6.54
N ILE A 76 -7.39 14.65 -5.24
CA ILE A 76 -6.60 15.46 -4.30
C ILE A 76 -5.76 14.54 -3.42
N THR A 77 -4.44 14.67 -3.47
CA THR A 77 -3.49 13.97 -2.61
C THR A 77 -2.98 14.93 -1.54
N ALA A 78 -3.44 14.76 -0.31
CA ALA A 78 -2.93 15.46 0.86
C ALA A 78 -1.71 14.71 1.42
N MET A 79 -0.59 15.41 1.57
CA MET A 79 0.67 14.91 2.10
C MET A 79 0.74 15.23 3.59
N PHE A 80 0.70 14.20 4.43
CA PHE A 80 0.71 14.33 5.89
C PHE A 80 2.08 14.02 6.45
N MET A 81 2.54 14.86 7.35
CA MET A 81 3.69 14.63 8.20
C MET A 81 3.38 13.58 9.27
N GLU A 82 4.41 13.05 9.92
CA GLU A 82 4.29 12.07 11.01
C GLU A 82 3.43 12.60 12.17
N ASP A 83 3.47 13.90 12.45
CA ASP A 83 2.68 14.56 13.49
C ASP A 83 1.19 14.76 13.13
N GLY A 84 0.78 14.33 11.92
CA GLY A 84 -0.58 14.46 11.41
C GLY A 84 -0.93 15.81 10.81
N ASN A 85 0.03 16.72 10.67
CA ASN A 85 -0.17 17.98 9.96
C ASN A 85 0.02 17.80 8.46
N VAL A 86 -0.78 18.50 7.67
CA VAL A 86 -0.61 18.55 6.21
C VAL A 86 0.58 19.43 5.88
N SER A 87 1.41 19.01 4.95
CA SER A 87 2.50 19.82 4.40
C SER A 87 2.08 20.50 3.09
N ALA A 88 1.42 19.76 2.20
CA ALA A 88 0.98 20.22 0.90
C ALA A 88 -0.13 19.34 0.32
N TRP A 89 -0.71 19.80 -0.78
CA TRP A 89 -1.62 19.03 -1.63
C TRP A 89 -1.13 19.02 -3.07
N TYR A 90 -1.29 17.86 -3.71
CA TYR A 90 -1.11 17.68 -5.15
C TYR A 90 -2.43 17.22 -5.74
N ILE A 91 -2.96 17.96 -6.69
CA ILE A 91 -4.31 17.76 -7.21
C ILE A 91 -4.22 17.56 -8.72
N ASP A 92 -4.42 16.29 -9.14
CA ASP A 92 -4.42 15.93 -10.55
C ASP A 92 -5.81 16.21 -11.18
N VAL A 93 -5.86 16.83 -12.36
CA VAL A 93 -7.06 16.86 -13.19
C VAL A 93 -7.16 15.54 -13.95
N ILE A 94 -8.25 14.79 -13.74
CA ILE A 94 -8.40 13.44 -14.25
C ILE A 94 -9.50 13.34 -15.32
N HIS A 95 -9.37 12.37 -16.21
CA HIS A 95 -10.41 12.02 -17.18
C HIS A 95 -11.43 11.05 -16.59
N SER A 96 -10.94 9.95 -16.01
CA SER A 96 -11.77 8.86 -15.48
C SER A 96 -11.02 8.09 -14.39
N VAL A 97 -11.79 7.44 -13.52
CA VAL A 97 -11.30 6.49 -12.52
C VAL A 97 -11.41 5.08 -13.07
N LEU A 98 -10.44 4.24 -12.76
CA LEU A 98 -10.34 2.85 -13.18
C LEU A 98 -10.06 1.97 -11.98
N ILE A 99 -10.40 0.70 -12.08
CA ILE A 99 -10.00 -0.34 -11.15
C ILE A 99 -9.22 -1.38 -11.94
N ASP A 100 -7.97 -1.63 -11.56
CA ASP A 100 -7.11 -2.61 -12.21
C ASP A 100 -7.51 -4.05 -11.88
N GLU A 101 -6.90 -5.03 -12.57
CA GLU A 101 -7.20 -6.45 -12.39
C GLU A 101 -6.92 -6.95 -10.96
N ASP A 102 -5.96 -6.34 -10.27
CA ASP A 102 -5.63 -6.59 -8.87
C ASP A 102 -6.49 -5.79 -7.87
N GLY A 103 -7.54 -5.16 -8.35
CA GLY A 103 -8.48 -4.37 -7.56
C GLY A 103 -7.99 -2.96 -7.20
N VAL A 104 -6.76 -2.59 -7.54
CA VAL A 104 -6.18 -1.29 -7.20
C VAL A 104 -6.79 -0.17 -8.04
N LEU A 105 -7.15 0.93 -7.38
CA LEU A 105 -7.63 2.15 -8.05
C LEU A 105 -6.53 2.81 -8.88
N ALA A 106 -6.93 3.28 -10.04
CA ALA A 106 -6.12 4.10 -10.93
C ALA A 106 -6.98 5.20 -11.57
N PHE A 107 -6.35 6.19 -12.16
CA PHE A 107 -7.05 7.19 -12.96
C PHE A 107 -6.28 7.51 -14.24
N MET A 108 -6.99 8.08 -15.22
CA MET A 108 -6.42 8.63 -16.44
C MET A 108 -6.16 10.12 -16.23
N ASP A 109 -4.90 10.49 -16.19
CA ASP A 109 -4.42 11.85 -15.98
C ASP A 109 -4.56 12.73 -17.23
N LYS A 110 -4.94 14.00 -17.06
CA LYS A 110 -5.09 14.99 -18.12
C LYS A 110 -3.96 16.02 -18.18
N TYR A 111 -2.84 15.73 -17.53
CA TYR A 111 -1.63 16.54 -17.48
C TYR A 111 -1.69 17.79 -16.58
N LEU A 112 -2.83 18.48 -16.47
CA LEU A 112 -2.94 19.69 -15.66
C LEU A 112 -3.00 19.34 -14.17
N ASP A 113 -2.10 19.93 -13.40
CA ASP A 113 -2.00 19.72 -11.96
C ASP A 113 -2.08 21.04 -11.19
N VAL A 114 -2.64 20.99 -9.98
CA VAL A 114 -2.70 22.13 -9.06
C VAL A 114 -2.01 21.75 -7.76
N MET A 115 -1.04 22.52 -7.34
CA MET A 115 -0.36 22.34 -6.07
C MET A 115 -0.76 23.42 -5.09
N LEU A 116 -1.00 23.04 -3.84
CA LEU A 116 -1.35 23.95 -2.75
C LEU A 116 -0.40 23.73 -1.58
N THR A 117 -0.12 24.80 -0.83
CA THR A 117 0.61 24.71 0.44
C THR A 117 -0.23 25.26 1.61
N THR A 118 0.12 24.89 2.82
CA THR A 118 -0.50 25.41 4.05
C THR A 118 -0.27 26.90 4.25
N SER A 119 0.72 27.48 3.56
CA SER A 119 1.00 28.95 3.53
C SER A 119 0.14 29.68 2.49
N GLY A 120 -0.72 28.98 1.74
CA GLY A 120 -1.60 29.56 0.74
C GLY A 120 -0.91 29.88 -0.58
N ASP A 121 0.18 29.16 -0.93
CA ASP A 121 0.66 29.15 -2.31
C ASP A 121 -0.26 28.29 -3.16
N VAL A 122 -0.51 28.73 -4.38
CA VAL A 122 -1.25 28.01 -5.42
C VAL A 122 -0.40 28.03 -6.67
N LEU A 123 -0.06 26.85 -7.18
CA LEU A 123 0.71 26.68 -8.41
C LEU A 123 -0.06 25.77 -9.36
N VAL A 124 -0.16 26.17 -10.61
CA VAL A 124 -0.71 25.34 -11.69
C VAL A 124 0.45 24.87 -12.55
N GLU A 125 0.64 23.56 -12.64
CA GLU A 125 1.72 22.94 -13.40
C GLU A 125 1.19 22.17 -14.61
N ASP A 126 2.13 21.79 -15.47
CA ASP A 126 1.95 20.94 -16.66
C ASP A 126 0.93 21.47 -17.69
N LYS A 127 0.59 22.79 -17.60
CA LYS A 127 -0.25 23.44 -18.60
C LYS A 127 0.36 23.34 -20.00
N GLU A 128 1.68 23.41 -20.12
CA GLU A 128 2.37 23.29 -21.41
C GLU A 128 2.21 21.88 -22.00
N GLU A 129 2.15 20.84 -21.18
CA GLU A 129 1.86 19.46 -21.60
C GLU A 129 0.42 19.32 -22.09
N LEU A 130 -0.55 19.89 -21.35
CA LEU A 130 -1.95 19.96 -21.78
C LEU A 130 -2.09 20.70 -23.11
N ASP A 131 -1.42 21.86 -23.28
CA ASP A 131 -1.42 22.65 -24.50
C ASP A 131 -0.80 21.85 -25.69
N ALA A 132 0.26 21.08 -25.42
CA ALA A 132 0.90 20.21 -26.42
C ALA A 132 -0.02 19.06 -26.83
N ALA A 133 -0.69 18.40 -25.88
CA ALA A 133 -1.65 17.33 -26.14
C ALA A 133 -2.86 17.83 -26.97
N TYR A 134 -3.34 19.04 -26.71
CA TYR A 134 -4.38 19.68 -27.53
C TYR A 134 -3.88 19.97 -28.96
N ARG A 135 -2.71 20.57 -29.09
CA ARG A 135 -2.12 20.88 -30.41
C ARG A 135 -1.82 19.65 -31.26
N SER A 136 -1.50 18.53 -30.62
CA SER A 136 -1.24 17.24 -31.29
C SER A 136 -2.52 16.51 -31.70
N GLY A 137 -3.70 16.98 -31.27
CA GLY A 137 -4.98 16.32 -31.51
C GLY A 137 -5.26 15.13 -30.57
N GLU A 138 -4.48 14.96 -29.50
CA GLU A 138 -4.74 13.98 -28.44
C GLU A 138 -6.02 14.34 -27.67
N PHE A 139 -6.25 15.64 -27.44
CA PHE A 139 -7.47 16.18 -26.83
C PHE A 139 -8.31 16.94 -27.85
N THR A 140 -9.63 16.78 -27.75
CA THR A 140 -10.59 17.67 -28.40
C THR A 140 -10.61 19.02 -27.68
N GLU A 141 -11.16 20.06 -28.35
CA GLU A 141 -11.36 21.37 -27.75
C GLU A 141 -12.18 21.30 -26.46
N GLU A 142 -13.27 20.51 -26.47
CA GLU A 142 -14.12 20.29 -25.29
C GLU A 142 -13.35 19.65 -24.11
N GLN A 143 -12.47 18.68 -24.39
CA GLN A 143 -11.66 18.01 -23.37
C GLN A 143 -10.60 18.95 -22.79
N TYR A 144 -10.01 19.81 -23.62
CA TYR A 144 -9.05 20.82 -23.23
C TYR A 144 -9.70 21.90 -22.35
N GLU A 145 -10.84 22.47 -22.80
CA GLU A 145 -11.58 23.47 -22.02
C GLU A 145 -12.09 22.90 -20.70
N ALA A 146 -12.58 21.65 -20.70
CA ALA A 146 -13.02 20.97 -19.48
C ALA A 146 -11.87 20.78 -18.47
N ALA A 147 -10.63 20.53 -18.94
CA ALA A 147 -9.48 20.43 -18.05
C ALA A 147 -9.14 21.78 -17.41
N LEU A 148 -9.13 22.87 -18.19
CA LEU A 148 -8.90 24.23 -17.66
C LEU A 148 -9.99 24.65 -16.67
N LEU A 149 -11.25 24.34 -16.98
CA LEU A 149 -12.38 24.65 -16.08
C LEU A 149 -12.28 23.89 -14.76
N GLU A 150 -11.88 22.60 -14.82
CA GLU A 150 -11.68 21.83 -13.60
C GLU A 150 -10.49 22.33 -12.78
N GLY A 151 -9.38 22.73 -13.42
CA GLY A 151 -8.26 23.37 -12.74
C GLY A 151 -8.67 24.65 -11.99
N GLN A 152 -9.50 25.50 -12.61
CA GLN A 152 -10.04 26.69 -11.95
C GLN A 152 -10.98 26.31 -10.78
N ARG A 153 -11.82 25.28 -10.96
CA ARG A 153 -12.70 24.80 -9.90
C ARG A 153 -11.90 24.28 -8.69
N ILE A 154 -10.81 23.55 -8.92
CA ILE A 154 -9.92 23.10 -7.85
C ILE A 154 -9.41 24.29 -7.03
N ILE A 155 -8.96 25.36 -7.69
CA ILE A 155 -8.49 26.58 -7.00
C ILE A 155 -9.62 27.21 -6.17
N ASP A 156 -10.82 27.29 -6.72
CA ASP A 156 -11.97 27.90 -6.05
C ASP A 156 -12.51 27.07 -4.88
N GLU A 157 -12.50 25.75 -4.97
CA GLU A 157 -13.03 24.84 -3.95
C GLU A 157 -11.99 24.48 -2.88
N TRP A 158 -10.76 24.18 -3.28
CA TRP A 158 -9.71 23.67 -2.39
C TRP A 158 -8.65 24.72 -2.04
N GLY A 159 -8.32 25.61 -2.97
CA GLY A 159 -7.28 26.63 -2.78
C GLY A 159 -7.75 27.89 -2.06
N LYS A 160 -9.04 28.20 -2.11
CA LYS A 160 -9.59 29.46 -1.56
C LYS A 160 -9.64 29.48 -0.04
N ASP A 161 -9.93 28.35 0.59
CA ASP A 161 -9.94 28.19 2.05
C ASP A 161 -9.06 26.98 2.44
N ILE A 162 -7.78 27.24 2.53
CA ILE A 162 -6.77 26.22 2.88
C ILE A 162 -7.07 25.55 4.23
N HIS A 163 -7.62 26.32 5.19
CA HIS A 163 -7.93 25.77 6.50
C HIS A 163 -9.12 24.77 6.42
N ALA A 164 -10.17 25.11 5.68
CA ALA A 164 -11.28 24.17 5.45
C ALA A 164 -10.80 22.91 4.70
N THR A 165 -9.94 23.06 3.69
CA THR A 165 -9.31 21.96 2.96
C THR A 165 -8.52 21.04 3.89
N GLU A 166 -7.70 21.62 4.78
CA GLU A 166 -6.93 20.88 5.77
C GLU A 166 -7.83 20.08 6.72
N LEU A 167 -8.91 20.70 7.22
CA LEU A 167 -9.85 20.05 8.13
C LEU A 167 -10.53 18.85 7.48
N ILE A 168 -11.02 18.97 6.26
CA ILE A 168 -11.65 17.88 5.53
C ILE A 168 -10.64 16.73 5.34
N CYS A 169 -9.42 17.02 4.90
CA CYS A 169 -8.39 16.01 4.70
C CYS A 169 -8.00 15.31 6.02
N LYS A 170 -7.88 16.05 7.13
CA LYS A 170 -7.60 15.46 8.46
C LYS A 170 -8.74 14.55 8.94
N GLU A 171 -9.99 14.96 8.76
CA GLU A 171 -11.14 14.11 9.12
C GLU A 171 -11.18 12.83 8.29
N MET A 172 -10.95 12.93 6.97
CA MET A 172 -10.91 11.76 6.11
C MET A 172 -9.72 10.84 6.42
N LEU A 173 -8.56 11.39 6.78
CA LEU A 173 -7.42 10.60 7.23
C LEU A 173 -7.76 9.82 8.50
N ASN A 174 -8.39 10.47 9.48
CA ASN A 174 -8.79 9.81 10.73
C ASN A 174 -9.81 8.71 10.47
N TYR A 175 -10.78 8.96 9.58
CA TYR A 175 -11.77 7.96 9.18
C TYR A 175 -11.09 6.74 8.54
N VAL A 176 -10.21 6.95 7.55
CA VAL A 176 -9.49 5.87 6.87
C VAL A 176 -8.62 5.08 7.86
N LYS A 177 -7.83 5.77 8.70
CA LYS A 177 -6.97 5.11 9.70
C LYS A 177 -7.77 4.27 10.70
N ALA A 178 -8.95 4.72 11.13
CA ALA A 178 -9.81 3.95 12.03
C ALA A 178 -10.30 2.63 11.38
N GLN A 179 -10.54 2.61 10.08
CA GLN A 179 -10.90 1.40 9.34
C GLN A 179 -9.69 0.47 9.13
N VAL A 180 -8.56 1.05 8.75
CA VAL A 180 -7.31 0.32 8.47
C VAL A 180 -6.78 -0.41 9.70
N ASN A 181 -6.82 0.21 10.87
CA ASN A 181 -6.34 -0.39 12.13
C ASN A 181 -7.06 -1.70 12.50
N ASN A 182 -8.20 -2.00 11.89
CA ASN A 182 -8.94 -3.24 12.09
C ASN A 182 -8.58 -4.34 11.07
N GLN A 183 -7.71 -4.06 10.10
CA GLN A 183 -7.33 -4.99 9.02
C GLN A 183 -5.81 -5.18 9.00
N PRO A 184 -5.23 -6.01 9.90
CA PRO A 184 -3.79 -6.20 9.96
C PRO A 184 -3.29 -6.89 8.69
N LEU A 185 -2.19 -6.37 8.15
CA LEU A 185 -1.41 -7.10 7.14
C LEU A 185 -0.69 -8.26 7.84
N THR A 186 -0.76 -9.47 7.27
CA THR A 186 -0.26 -10.67 7.94
C THR A 186 0.70 -11.43 7.04
N VAL A 187 1.83 -11.85 7.59
CA VAL A 187 2.82 -12.72 6.93
C VAL A 187 2.77 -14.09 7.62
N PHE A 188 2.27 -15.10 6.91
CA PHE A 188 2.46 -16.50 7.30
C PHE A 188 3.85 -16.92 6.88
N LEU A 189 4.67 -17.34 7.84
CA LEU A 189 6.11 -17.53 7.64
C LEU A 189 6.52 -18.96 7.98
N ASP A 190 7.04 -19.68 6.99
CA ASP A 190 7.85 -20.86 7.24
C ASP A 190 9.31 -20.48 7.54
N ILE A 191 10.05 -21.40 8.11
CA ILE A 191 11.42 -21.17 8.59
C ILE A 191 12.43 -21.93 7.75
N ASP A 192 12.25 -23.27 7.64
CA ASP A 192 13.17 -24.13 6.89
C ASP A 192 13.03 -23.86 5.40
N GLY A 193 14.15 -23.66 4.70
CA GLY A 193 14.15 -23.28 3.30
C GLY A 193 13.76 -21.81 3.03
N VAL A 194 13.23 -21.07 4.02
CA VAL A 194 12.85 -19.66 3.92
C VAL A 194 13.86 -18.76 4.62
N LEU A 195 14.05 -18.93 5.93
CA LEU A 195 15.02 -18.15 6.71
C LEU A 195 16.36 -18.84 6.88
N ASN A 196 16.44 -20.14 6.62
CA ASN A 196 17.65 -20.95 6.58
C ASN A 196 17.70 -21.78 5.30
N ILE A 197 18.82 -22.43 5.03
CA ILE A 197 18.88 -23.52 4.05
C ILE A 197 18.67 -24.83 4.79
N TYR A 198 17.66 -25.58 4.41
CA TYR A 198 17.40 -26.89 5.01
C TYR A 198 18.61 -27.82 4.82
N GLN A 199 19.20 -28.26 5.93
CA GLN A 199 20.31 -29.19 5.97
C GLN A 199 19.90 -30.39 6.84
N PRO A 200 19.43 -31.50 6.26
CA PRO A 200 18.87 -32.64 7.01
C PRO A 200 19.84 -33.26 8.00
N ASP A 201 21.15 -33.13 7.77
CA ASP A 201 22.21 -33.77 8.59
C ASP A 201 22.85 -32.76 9.58
N SER A 202 22.37 -31.53 9.70
CA SER A 202 22.93 -30.52 10.58
C SER A 202 22.17 -30.46 11.91
N GLU A 203 22.87 -30.67 13.01
CA GLU A 203 22.34 -30.45 14.38
C GLU A 203 22.14 -28.95 14.70
N VAL A 204 22.70 -28.05 13.89
CA VAL A 204 22.66 -26.60 14.10
C VAL A 204 22.15 -25.92 12.84
N GLN A 205 20.90 -25.53 12.88
CA GLN A 205 20.34 -24.65 11.87
C GLN A 205 20.65 -23.21 12.23
N THR A 206 21.13 -22.43 11.26
CA THR A 206 21.43 -21.01 11.42
C THR A 206 20.63 -20.20 10.43
N LEU A 207 20.13 -19.05 10.90
CA LEU A 207 19.47 -18.08 10.01
C LEU A 207 20.47 -17.60 8.96
N LEU A 208 20.01 -17.51 7.71
CA LEU A 208 20.72 -16.83 6.65
C LEU A 208 20.66 -15.31 6.90
N PRO A 209 21.79 -14.61 7.01
CA PRO A 209 21.77 -13.17 7.28
C PRO A 209 20.91 -12.40 6.29
N CYS A 210 21.05 -12.68 4.99
CA CYS A 210 20.30 -12.03 3.94
C CYS A 210 18.78 -12.30 4.04
N ALA A 211 18.37 -13.54 4.35
CA ALA A 211 16.95 -13.88 4.53
C ALA A 211 16.37 -13.22 5.79
N GLY A 212 17.17 -13.16 6.86
CA GLY A 212 16.82 -12.43 8.09
C GLY A 212 16.64 -10.92 7.85
N GLU A 213 17.55 -10.28 7.12
CA GLU A 213 17.41 -8.88 6.72
C GLU A 213 16.16 -8.66 5.86
N ASN A 214 15.92 -9.51 4.88
CA ASN A 214 14.79 -9.42 3.96
C ASN A 214 13.44 -9.56 4.69
N ILE A 215 13.29 -10.53 5.61
CA ILE A 215 12.04 -10.68 6.37
C ILE A 215 11.81 -9.47 7.30
N CYS A 216 12.84 -8.98 7.97
CA CYS A 216 12.73 -7.77 8.79
C CYS A 216 12.33 -6.55 7.95
N GLU A 217 12.92 -6.40 6.76
CA GLU A 217 12.56 -5.33 5.81
C GLU A 217 11.07 -5.43 5.44
N LEU A 218 10.57 -6.61 5.07
CA LEU A 218 9.15 -6.80 4.73
C LEU A 218 8.24 -6.41 5.90
N ILE A 219 8.50 -6.96 7.09
CA ILE A 219 7.65 -6.75 8.27
C ILE A 219 7.60 -5.26 8.64
N HIS A 220 8.75 -4.60 8.71
CA HIS A 220 8.80 -3.18 9.07
C HIS A 220 8.18 -2.30 7.99
N ARG A 221 8.47 -2.58 6.72
CA ARG A 221 7.96 -1.83 5.57
C ARG A 221 6.44 -1.89 5.49
N MET A 222 5.87 -3.10 5.64
CA MET A 222 4.43 -3.32 5.55
C MET A 222 3.70 -3.20 6.89
N LYS A 223 4.39 -2.96 8.00
CA LYS A 223 3.83 -2.99 9.36
C LYS A 223 3.03 -4.27 9.61
N ALA A 224 3.56 -5.39 9.12
CA ALA A 224 2.85 -6.66 9.10
C ALA A 224 3.04 -7.43 10.41
N LYS A 225 2.00 -8.15 10.84
CA LYS A 225 2.06 -9.18 11.86
C LYS A 225 2.70 -10.44 11.27
N VAL A 226 3.45 -11.18 12.08
CA VAL A 226 4.02 -12.47 11.71
C VAL A 226 3.23 -13.61 12.34
N VAL A 227 2.88 -14.62 11.54
CA VAL A 227 2.29 -15.87 12.01
C VAL A 227 3.18 -17.02 11.53
N VAL A 228 3.86 -17.68 12.46
CA VAL A 228 4.78 -18.76 12.11
C VAL A 228 4.01 -20.05 11.85
N ILE A 229 4.27 -20.66 10.68
CA ILE A 229 3.65 -21.90 10.21
C ILE A 229 4.60 -23.10 10.26
N SER A 230 5.87 -22.86 10.57
CA SER A 230 6.90 -23.92 10.67
C SER A 230 6.68 -24.83 11.88
N SER A 231 7.07 -26.09 11.77
CA SER A 231 7.08 -27.04 12.88
C SER A 231 7.97 -26.59 14.05
N HIS A 232 8.93 -25.70 13.82
CA HIS A 232 9.78 -25.11 14.88
C HIS A 232 8.99 -24.32 15.94
N ARG A 233 7.77 -23.86 15.63
CA ARG A 233 6.86 -23.18 16.57
C ARG A 233 6.47 -24.04 17.78
N LEU A 234 6.71 -25.34 17.72
CA LEU A 234 6.43 -26.28 18.82
C LEU A 234 7.43 -26.17 19.98
N GLY A 235 8.42 -25.31 19.87
CA GLY A 235 9.40 -25.03 20.91
C GLY A 235 10.79 -25.59 20.59
N GLY A 236 11.71 -25.41 21.55
CA GLY A 236 13.09 -25.83 21.44
C GLY A 236 14.07 -24.68 21.19
N ARG A 237 15.37 -24.98 21.23
CA ARG A 237 16.45 -24.00 21.13
C ARG A 237 16.38 -23.12 19.89
N TYR A 238 15.91 -23.68 18.76
CA TYR A 238 15.80 -22.93 17.51
C TYR A 238 14.66 -21.91 17.55
N TRP A 239 13.55 -22.26 18.20
CA TRP A 239 12.43 -21.35 18.43
C TRP A 239 12.85 -20.17 19.31
N ASP A 240 13.57 -20.45 20.40
CA ASP A 240 14.07 -19.38 21.29
C ASP A 240 15.00 -18.44 20.54
N MET A 241 15.92 -18.99 19.70
CA MET A 241 16.81 -18.19 18.85
C MET A 241 16.04 -17.33 17.85
N LEU A 242 14.96 -17.83 17.25
CA LEU A 242 14.12 -17.11 16.31
C LEU A 242 13.38 -15.94 17.01
N LEU A 243 12.82 -16.19 18.19
CA LEU A 243 12.18 -15.15 18.99
C LEU A 243 13.18 -14.06 19.39
N ASP A 244 14.38 -14.44 19.81
CA ASP A 244 15.45 -13.49 20.14
C ASP A 244 15.89 -12.68 18.92
N PHE A 245 15.97 -13.30 17.75
CA PHE A 245 16.24 -12.63 16.48
C PHE A 245 15.17 -11.57 16.17
N PHE A 246 13.90 -11.93 16.21
CA PHE A 246 12.81 -10.99 15.94
C PHE A 246 12.77 -9.87 16.96
N LYS A 247 12.93 -10.17 18.25
CA LYS A 247 12.98 -9.18 19.33
C LYS A 247 14.16 -8.22 19.16
N GLY A 248 15.35 -8.75 18.80
CA GLY A 248 16.53 -7.95 18.50
C GLY A 248 16.31 -6.98 17.31
N ASN A 249 15.40 -7.31 16.41
CA ASN A 249 15.00 -6.48 15.28
C ASN A 249 13.67 -5.71 15.53
N HIS A 250 13.25 -5.54 16.79
CA HIS A 250 12.03 -4.79 17.17
C HIS A 250 10.72 -5.33 16.58
N ILE A 251 10.63 -6.64 16.33
CA ILE A 251 9.43 -7.34 15.87
C ILE A 251 8.86 -8.12 17.05
N TYR A 252 7.69 -7.68 17.54
CA TYR A 252 7.07 -8.22 18.76
C TYR A 252 5.71 -8.85 18.51
N ASP A 253 5.02 -8.52 17.43
CA ASP A 253 3.72 -9.08 17.05
C ASP A 253 3.89 -10.38 16.27
N ILE A 254 4.17 -11.45 17.01
CA ILE A 254 4.42 -12.79 16.51
C ILE A 254 3.37 -13.73 17.10
N ASP A 255 2.74 -14.50 16.21
CA ASP A 255 1.79 -15.53 16.56
C ASP A 255 2.15 -16.85 15.87
N ILE A 256 1.41 -17.90 16.13
CA ILE A 256 1.61 -19.22 15.54
C ILE A 256 0.27 -19.77 15.02
N THR A 257 0.31 -20.57 13.94
CA THR A 257 -0.87 -21.34 13.53
C THR A 257 -1.23 -22.40 14.57
N PRO A 258 -2.52 -22.80 14.69
CA PRO A 258 -2.89 -23.94 15.49
C PRO A 258 -2.20 -25.20 14.96
N TYR A 259 -1.99 -26.16 15.84
CA TYR A 259 -1.37 -27.46 15.52
C TYR A 259 -2.01 -28.56 16.38
N GLY A 260 -1.96 -29.78 15.91
CA GLY A 260 -2.53 -30.94 16.58
C GLY A 260 -2.76 -32.09 15.61
N GLU A 261 -3.18 -33.26 16.12
CA GLU A 261 -3.47 -34.43 15.30
C GLU A 261 -4.69 -34.23 14.37
N GLU A 262 -5.50 -33.20 14.64
CA GLU A 262 -6.66 -32.81 13.84
C GLU A 262 -6.28 -32.09 12.54
N TYR A 263 -5.05 -31.57 12.42
CA TYR A 263 -4.58 -30.90 11.22
C TYR A 263 -3.63 -31.82 10.44
N HIS A 264 -3.94 -32.07 9.18
CA HIS A 264 -3.20 -33.02 8.34
C HIS A 264 -2.30 -32.31 7.32
N SER A 265 -2.43 -30.98 7.20
CA SER A 265 -1.65 -30.19 6.27
C SER A 265 -1.46 -28.78 6.77
N ARG A 266 -0.43 -28.10 6.27
CA ARG A 266 -0.17 -26.68 6.51
C ARG A 266 -1.31 -25.79 6.05
N THR A 267 -1.98 -26.14 4.95
CA THR A 267 -3.15 -25.41 4.45
C THR A 267 -4.33 -25.47 5.43
N GLU A 268 -4.54 -26.61 6.09
CA GLU A 268 -5.59 -26.73 7.13
C GLU A 268 -5.27 -25.87 8.35
N GLU A 269 -4.02 -25.82 8.78
CA GLU A 269 -3.58 -24.98 9.89
C GLU A 269 -3.77 -23.48 9.58
N ILE A 270 -3.38 -23.03 8.37
CA ILE A 270 -3.55 -21.65 7.94
C ILE A 270 -5.04 -21.30 7.85
N ASN A 271 -5.86 -22.17 7.25
CA ASN A 271 -7.31 -21.94 7.14
C ASN A 271 -7.99 -21.88 8.51
N ALA A 272 -7.57 -22.75 9.45
CA ALA A 272 -8.07 -22.70 10.82
C ALA A 272 -7.69 -21.38 11.50
N TYR A 273 -6.47 -20.90 11.33
CA TYR A 273 -6.04 -19.60 11.84
C TYR A 273 -6.85 -18.45 11.25
N LEU A 274 -7.05 -18.43 9.94
CA LEU A 274 -7.86 -17.41 9.26
C LEU A 274 -9.33 -17.44 9.71
N HIS A 275 -9.86 -18.63 9.99
CA HIS A 275 -11.23 -18.78 10.52
C HIS A 275 -11.36 -18.19 11.93
N MET A 276 -10.34 -18.35 12.78
CA MET A 276 -10.30 -17.76 14.12
C MET A 276 -10.05 -16.24 14.10
N HIS A 277 -9.50 -15.71 13.01
CA HIS A 277 -9.15 -14.29 12.84
C HIS A 277 -9.79 -13.71 11.58
N PRO A 278 -11.12 -13.56 11.54
CA PRO A 278 -11.87 -13.17 10.33
C PRO A 278 -11.57 -11.74 9.85
N ASN A 279 -10.89 -10.94 10.65
CA ASN A 279 -10.42 -9.60 10.29
C ASN A 279 -9.12 -9.61 9.46
N ILE A 280 -8.49 -10.78 9.27
CA ILE A 280 -7.32 -10.93 8.40
C ILE A 280 -7.81 -11.17 6.98
N GLU A 281 -7.89 -10.11 6.20
CA GLU A 281 -8.29 -10.17 4.79
C GLU A 281 -7.08 -10.11 3.85
N ARG A 282 -5.98 -9.53 4.34
CA ARG A 282 -4.77 -9.26 3.54
C ARG A 282 -3.57 -9.96 4.16
N TYR A 283 -3.11 -11.00 3.50
CA TYR A 283 -2.00 -11.83 3.97
C TYR A 283 -1.14 -12.33 2.82
N VAL A 284 0.08 -12.73 3.15
CA VAL A 284 1.00 -13.44 2.26
C VAL A 284 1.56 -14.66 2.99
N ILE A 285 1.83 -15.71 2.24
CA ILE A 285 2.46 -16.94 2.73
C ILE A 285 3.85 -16.99 2.12
N LEU A 286 4.88 -17.14 2.96
CA LEU A 286 6.27 -17.36 2.56
C LEU A 286 6.63 -18.76 2.93
N ASP A 287 6.78 -19.64 1.94
CA ASP A 287 6.97 -21.07 2.14
C ASP A 287 7.80 -21.66 0.99
N ASP A 288 8.68 -22.59 1.30
CA ASP A 288 9.45 -23.37 0.33
C ASP A 288 8.79 -24.72 -0.01
N CYS A 289 7.68 -25.01 0.69
CA CYS A 289 6.97 -26.28 0.56
C CYS A 289 6.41 -26.48 -0.85
N PHE A 290 6.44 -27.69 -1.29
CA PHE A 290 6.05 -28.11 -2.63
C PHE A 290 4.66 -27.54 -2.98
N GLN A 291 4.54 -27.09 -4.24
CA GLN A 291 3.27 -26.59 -4.80
C GLN A 291 2.09 -27.54 -4.55
N ASP A 292 2.35 -28.80 -4.23
CA ASP A 292 1.36 -29.84 -4.01
C ASP A 292 0.53 -29.60 -2.74
N ASP A 293 1.12 -29.06 -1.66
CA ASP A 293 0.37 -28.75 -0.42
C ASP A 293 -0.66 -27.66 -0.63
N TYR A 294 -0.37 -26.70 -1.51
CA TYR A 294 -1.27 -25.60 -1.85
C TYR A 294 -2.08 -25.85 -3.13
N SER A 295 -1.88 -26.98 -3.81
CA SER A 295 -2.52 -27.27 -5.10
C SER A 295 -4.03 -27.44 -4.98
N CYS A 296 -4.53 -27.90 -3.83
CA CYS A 296 -5.95 -28.12 -3.54
C CYS A 296 -6.66 -26.88 -3.01
N ASP A 297 -5.92 -25.83 -2.60
CA ASP A 297 -6.49 -24.58 -2.08
C ASP A 297 -6.05 -23.38 -2.94
N LEU A 298 -6.85 -23.11 -3.97
CA LEU A 298 -6.57 -22.02 -4.91
C LEU A 298 -6.49 -20.65 -4.23
N LYS A 299 -7.26 -20.42 -3.16
CA LYS A 299 -7.26 -19.17 -2.44
C LYS A 299 -5.92 -18.95 -1.73
N LEU A 300 -5.44 -19.93 -0.97
CA LEU A 300 -4.14 -19.82 -0.32
C LEU A 300 -3.00 -19.72 -1.34
N ARG A 301 -3.11 -20.45 -2.46
CA ARG A 301 -2.12 -20.40 -3.54
C ARG A 301 -1.93 -19.03 -4.15
N GLU A 302 -2.99 -18.23 -4.28
CA GLU A 302 -2.92 -16.84 -4.77
C GLU A 302 -2.14 -15.92 -3.82
N HIS A 303 -2.01 -16.31 -2.55
CA HIS A 303 -1.28 -15.58 -1.53
C HIS A 303 0.12 -16.15 -1.26
N LEU A 304 0.53 -17.20 -1.97
CA LEU A 304 1.81 -17.89 -1.79
C LEU A 304 2.93 -17.21 -2.59
N VAL A 305 3.99 -16.86 -1.89
CA VAL A 305 5.32 -16.64 -2.47
C VAL A 305 6.12 -17.91 -2.23
N PHE A 306 6.33 -18.68 -3.29
CA PHE A 306 7.16 -19.87 -3.24
C PHE A 306 8.63 -19.46 -3.16
N VAL A 307 9.31 -19.82 -2.07
CA VAL A 307 10.71 -19.52 -1.82
C VAL A 307 11.58 -20.68 -2.30
N ASP A 308 12.70 -20.37 -2.95
CA ASP A 308 13.69 -21.40 -3.35
C ASP A 308 14.48 -21.86 -2.11
N ALA A 309 14.20 -23.08 -1.63
CA ALA A 309 14.80 -23.68 -0.43
C ALA A 309 16.34 -23.69 -0.42
N LEU A 310 16.96 -23.63 -1.61
CA LEU A 310 18.43 -23.60 -1.75
C LEU A 310 19.01 -22.18 -1.62
N LYS A 311 18.16 -21.14 -1.65
CA LYS A 311 18.57 -19.73 -1.59
C LYS A 311 18.04 -19.01 -0.37
N GLY A 312 16.93 -19.50 0.20
CA GLY A 312 16.16 -18.77 1.19
C GLY A 312 15.52 -17.50 0.62
N LEU A 313 14.90 -16.71 1.48
CA LEU A 313 14.13 -15.52 1.13
C LEU A 313 15.01 -14.44 0.47
N GLN A 314 14.68 -14.07 -0.76
CA GLN A 314 15.41 -13.11 -1.58
C GLN A 314 14.62 -11.79 -1.72
N LYS A 315 15.30 -10.70 -2.11
CA LYS A 315 14.64 -9.40 -2.37
C LYS A 315 13.49 -9.48 -3.36
N GLN A 316 13.61 -10.33 -4.38
CA GLN A 316 12.55 -10.52 -5.36
C GLN A 316 11.27 -11.13 -4.74
N ASP A 317 11.42 -11.95 -3.72
CA ASP A 317 10.30 -12.54 -3.00
C ASP A 317 9.61 -11.51 -2.11
N ILE A 318 10.37 -10.56 -1.52
CA ILE A 318 9.82 -9.42 -0.80
C ILE A 318 8.97 -8.53 -1.71
N ILE A 319 9.43 -8.26 -2.93
CA ILE A 319 8.67 -7.48 -3.92
C ILE A 319 7.31 -8.15 -4.18
N LYS A 320 7.31 -9.45 -4.46
CA LYS A 320 6.07 -10.22 -4.69
C LYS A 320 5.17 -10.22 -3.43
N ALA A 321 5.76 -10.36 -2.25
CA ALA A 321 5.02 -10.33 -1.00
C ALA A 321 4.32 -8.97 -0.78
N CYS A 322 5.00 -7.85 -1.05
CA CYS A 322 4.40 -6.52 -0.99
C CYS A 322 3.26 -6.36 -2.01
N GLU A 323 3.44 -6.85 -3.22
CA GLU A 323 2.39 -6.83 -4.26
C GLU A 323 1.15 -7.62 -3.82
N ILE A 324 1.33 -8.81 -3.24
CA ILE A 324 0.23 -9.63 -2.72
C ILE A 324 -0.47 -8.92 -1.56
N LEU A 325 0.28 -8.40 -0.60
CA LEU A 325 -0.27 -7.67 0.54
C LEU A 325 -1.03 -6.40 0.13
N ASN A 326 -0.67 -5.78 -0.98
CA ASN A 326 -1.34 -4.58 -1.49
C ASN A 326 -2.50 -4.87 -2.45
N ARG A 327 -2.78 -6.13 -2.78
CA ARG A 327 -3.99 -6.48 -3.54
C ARG A 327 -5.23 -6.08 -2.74
N GLN A 328 -6.24 -5.64 -3.46
CA GLN A 328 -7.53 -5.31 -2.88
C GLN A 328 -8.53 -6.44 -3.17
N ALA A 329 -9.49 -6.66 -2.26
CA ALA A 329 -10.59 -7.54 -2.56
C ALA A 329 -11.26 -7.09 -3.87
N PRO A 330 -11.64 -8.03 -4.77
CA PRO A 330 -12.34 -7.66 -5.99
C PRO A 330 -13.61 -6.90 -5.56
N VAL A 331 -13.64 -5.62 -5.85
CA VAL A 331 -14.85 -4.81 -5.69
C VAL A 331 -15.89 -5.49 -6.57
N CYS A 332 -16.94 -6.07 -5.96
CA CYS A 332 -18.11 -6.49 -6.72
C CYS A 332 -18.43 -5.35 -7.68
N ARG A 333 -18.35 -5.62 -8.98
CA ARG A 333 -18.61 -4.62 -10.04
C ARG A 333 -20.02 -4.05 -9.82
N ALA A 334 -20.12 -3.04 -8.98
CA ALA A 334 -21.21 -2.10 -9.10
C ALA A 334 -21.01 -1.49 -10.48
N VAL A 335 -21.92 -1.77 -11.38
CA VAL A 335 -21.96 -1.25 -12.74
C VAL A 335 -21.77 0.24 -12.63
N ILE A 336 -20.58 0.72 -12.99
CA ILE A 336 -20.36 2.15 -13.21
C ILE A 336 -21.17 2.46 -14.48
N HIS A 337 -22.37 2.97 -14.30
CA HIS A 337 -23.11 3.57 -15.39
C HIS A 337 -22.32 4.82 -15.79
N ASP A 338 -21.77 4.79 -17.00
CA ASP A 338 -21.28 5.98 -17.69
C ASP A 338 -22.40 7.03 -17.68
N VAL A 339 -22.14 8.16 -17.00
CA VAL A 339 -22.94 9.38 -17.09
C VAL A 339 -22.05 10.50 -17.63
#